data_53d64f6b8acd41c4d9e614fa4485e14e
#
_entry.id   53d64f6b8acd41c4d9e614fa4485e14e
#
_cell.length_a   1.000
_cell.length_b   1.000
_cell.length_c   1.000
_cell.angle_alpha   90.00
_cell.angle_beta   90.00
_cell.angle_gamma   90.00
#
_symmetry.space_group_name_H-M   'P 1'
#
loop_
_entity.id
_entity.type
_entity.pdbx_description
1 polymer ?
#
loop_
_entity_poly.entity_id
_entity_poly.type
_entity_poly.pdbx_seq_one_letter_code
_entity_poly.pdbx_strand_id
1 'polypeptide(L)'
;MAEVAIQGAGIAGCALALLLARQGHTVTVFERARFLRSGGQAVDVRGAALKVIEELKLVEQVRACRTHFRGMSVCDEHDNELERTTERTLSGGRFDSEDIELFRDDLSRILFSAGSDFVTYVFGDEVVSARQQSDCVSVELRNGGERSFDLLVGADGLHSGIRRLAFGRDEEYVHRTGIYAGIYSTSNSIGLDAWQLVFRTPERGIIVYPDRSNDQLRVALYFADGEAEPPLQDTVAQKCALKAPFGDVGGRFRTLVAELDRADDLYASEMAQVRMQRWSDGRIVLAGDAAYCPSPLTGQGTSLALVGAYVLAEEIARSAGDLADAAESHERRLRPFVEANLAIDLRTGEGIDDAKNAIAI
;
A
#
# COMPACT_ATOMS: atom_id res chain seq x y z
N MET A 1 -4.08 -5.59 28.86
CA MET A 1 -3.82 -6.61 27.82
C MET A 1 -5.15 -6.85 27.12
N ALA A 2 -5.18 -6.73 25.81
CA ALA A 2 -6.41 -6.85 25.01
C ALA A 2 -6.23 -7.92 23.92
N GLU A 3 -7.35 -8.52 23.48
CA GLU A 3 -7.42 -9.37 22.31
C GLU A 3 -7.83 -8.55 21.10
N VAL A 4 -6.95 -8.44 20.08
CA VAL A 4 -7.14 -7.57 18.93
C VAL A 4 -7.21 -8.39 17.63
N ALA A 5 -8.29 -8.19 16.88
CA ALA A 5 -8.40 -8.69 15.50
C ALA A 5 -7.94 -7.61 14.53
N ILE A 6 -7.14 -8.00 13.54
CA ILE A 6 -6.74 -7.14 12.42
C ILE A 6 -7.14 -7.83 11.12
N GLN A 7 -7.91 -7.16 10.28
CA GLN A 7 -8.21 -7.64 8.92
C GLN A 7 -7.19 -7.03 7.95
N GLY A 8 -6.40 -7.89 7.31
CA GLY A 8 -5.39 -7.54 6.31
C GLY A 8 -3.95 -7.67 6.80
N ALA A 9 -3.14 -8.52 6.12
CA ALA A 9 -1.70 -8.70 6.34
C ALA A 9 -0.85 -7.84 5.38
N GLY A 10 -1.30 -6.61 5.10
CA GLY A 10 -0.52 -5.59 4.40
C GLY A 10 0.46 -4.87 5.32
N ILE A 11 1.11 -3.81 4.80
CA ILE A 11 2.10 -3.02 5.56
C ILE A 11 1.49 -2.48 6.87
N ALA A 12 0.31 -1.85 6.80
CA ALA A 12 -0.36 -1.30 7.98
C ALA A 12 -0.71 -2.39 9.00
N GLY A 13 -1.32 -3.50 8.56
CA GLY A 13 -1.74 -4.58 9.46
C GLY A 13 -0.57 -5.31 10.10
N CYS A 14 0.48 -5.65 9.34
CA CYS A 14 1.67 -6.29 9.89
C CYS A 14 2.45 -5.39 10.85
N ALA A 15 2.59 -4.08 10.53
CA ALA A 15 3.24 -3.12 11.41
C ALA A 15 2.48 -2.94 12.72
N LEU A 16 1.16 -2.77 12.65
CA LEU A 16 0.32 -2.65 13.83
C LEU A 16 0.35 -3.93 14.68
N ALA A 17 0.22 -5.10 14.04
CA ALA A 17 0.26 -6.38 14.73
C ALA A 17 1.56 -6.56 15.53
N LEU A 18 2.71 -6.25 14.90
CA LEU A 18 4.02 -6.32 15.55
C LEU A 18 4.12 -5.35 16.73
N LEU A 19 3.66 -4.11 16.60
CA LEU A 19 3.67 -3.10 17.64
C LEU A 19 2.83 -3.54 18.85
N LEU A 20 1.59 -3.96 18.60
CA LEU A 20 0.66 -4.40 19.66
C LEU A 20 1.16 -5.67 20.38
N ALA A 21 1.69 -6.64 19.62
CA ALA A 21 2.26 -7.85 20.22
C ALA A 21 3.44 -7.53 21.14
N ARG A 22 4.31 -6.58 20.76
CA ARG A 22 5.40 -6.09 21.61
C ARG A 22 4.93 -5.35 22.88
N GLN A 23 3.73 -4.79 22.84
CA GLN A 23 3.08 -4.18 24.01
C GLN A 23 2.36 -5.20 24.92
N GLY A 24 2.39 -6.50 24.53
CA GLY A 24 1.80 -7.59 25.29
C GLY A 24 0.32 -7.87 25.00
N HIS A 25 -0.22 -7.33 23.89
CA HIS A 25 -1.55 -7.67 23.43
C HIS A 25 -1.56 -9.02 22.69
N THR A 26 -2.68 -9.74 22.73
CA THR A 26 -2.92 -10.93 21.92
C THR A 26 -3.48 -10.51 20.56
N VAL A 27 -2.74 -10.75 19.48
CA VAL A 27 -3.12 -10.27 18.15
C VAL A 27 -3.39 -11.42 17.18
N THR A 28 -4.55 -11.37 16.52
CA THR A 28 -4.88 -12.24 15.39
C THR A 28 -5.06 -11.42 14.13
N VAL A 29 -4.30 -11.72 13.08
CA VAL A 29 -4.40 -11.11 11.76
C VAL A 29 -5.11 -12.08 10.81
N PHE A 30 -6.23 -11.65 10.22
CA PHE A 30 -6.92 -12.37 9.16
C PHE A 30 -6.52 -11.80 7.81
N GLU A 31 -6.15 -12.67 6.86
CA GLU A 31 -5.79 -12.27 5.51
C GLU A 31 -6.58 -13.11 4.49
N ARG A 32 -7.30 -12.43 3.60
CA ARG A 32 -8.12 -13.06 2.55
C ARG A 32 -7.29 -13.91 1.59
N ALA A 33 -6.09 -13.48 1.26
CA ALA A 33 -5.18 -14.25 0.42
C ALA A 33 -4.67 -15.47 1.17
N ARG A 34 -4.39 -16.55 0.43
CA ARG A 34 -3.84 -17.79 1.01
C ARG A 34 -2.39 -17.66 1.47
N PHE A 35 -1.70 -16.64 0.98
CA PHE A 35 -0.28 -16.36 1.26
C PHE A 35 -0.07 -14.84 1.29
N LEU A 36 1.04 -14.39 1.85
CA LEU A 36 1.51 -13.02 1.64
C LEU A 36 1.63 -12.76 0.13
N ARG A 37 1.04 -11.66 -0.32
CA ARG A 37 1.08 -11.30 -1.73
C ARG A 37 2.53 -11.03 -2.15
N SER A 38 3.02 -11.79 -3.11
CA SER A 38 4.27 -11.54 -3.81
C SER A 38 4.08 -10.48 -4.89
N GLY A 39 5.18 -9.85 -5.31
CA GLY A 39 5.14 -8.80 -6.32
C GLY A 39 4.67 -7.45 -5.77
N GLY A 40 4.58 -6.50 -6.65
CA GLY A 40 4.19 -5.13 -6.32
C GLY A 40 5.27 -4.12 -6.72
N GLN A 41 4.88 -2.86 -6.65
CA GLN A 41 5.74 -1.73 -7.01
C GLN A 41 6.86 -1.51 -5.99
N ALA A 42 7.87 -0.74 -6.40
CA ALA A 42 8.76 -0.06 -5.46
C ALA A 42 7.95 0.94 -4.63
N VAL A 43 8.28 1.04 -3.36
CA VAL A 43 7.66 1.93 -2.39
C VAL A 43 8.75 2.63 -1.58
N ASP A 44 8.42 3.81 -1.09
CA ASP A 44 9.36 4.59 -0.31
C ASP A 44 8.97 4.58 1.17
N VAL A 45 9.98 4.40 2.02
CA VAL A 45 9.92 4.69 3.45
C VAL A 45 10.61 6.02 3.68
N ARG A 46 9.84 7.06 4.02
CA ARG A 46 10.28 8.46 4.05
C ARG A 46 9.90 9.18 5.34
N GLY A 47 10.69 10.18 5.69
CA GLY A 47 10.38 11.10 6.77
C GLY A 47 10.00 10.38 8.07
N ALA A 48 8.80 10.68 8.60
CA ALA A 48 8.30 10.07 9.85
C ALA A 48 8.25 8.54 9.81
N ALA A 49 8.03 7.92 8.62
CA ALA A 49 8.00 6.47 8.49
C ALA A 49 9.36 5.81 8.75
N LEU A 50 10.48 6.49 8.49
CA LEU A 50 11.81 5.98 8.85
C LEU A 50 11.95 5.80 10.37
N LYS A 51 11.45 6.76 11.15
CA LYS A 51 11.46 6.65 12.62
C LYS A 51 10.62 5.48 13.11
N VAL A 52 9.50 5.18 12.45
CA VAL A 52 8.70 3.98 12.79
C VAL A 52 9.52 2.71 12.54
N ILE A 53 10.27 2.63 11.44
CA ILE A 53 11.15 1.50 11.16
C ILE A 53 12.29 1.41 12.20
N GLU A 54 12.79 2.54 12.69
CA GLU A 54 13.77 2.60 13.79
C GLU A 54 13.18 2.06 15.09
N GLU A 55 11.98 2.50 15.49
CA GLU A 55 11.26 2.01 16.67
C GLU A 55 10.95 0.50 16.58
N LEU A 56 10.65 0.02 15.37
CA LEU A 56 10.49 -1.40 15.09
C LEU A 56 11.82 -2.17 15.08
N LYS A 57 12.99 -1.50 15.15
CA LYS A 57 14.33 -2.08 15.06
C LYS A 57 14.53 -2.91 13.79
N LEU A 58 14.00 -2.44 12.67
CA LEU A 58 14.04 -3.12 11.36
C LEU A 58 14.87 -2.38 10.32
N VAL A 59 15.61 -1.32 10.71
CA VAL A 59 16.36 -0.46 9.79
C VAL A 59 17.35 -1.26 8.93
N GLU A 60 18.11 -2.15 9.54
CA GLU A 60 19.12 -2.93 8.83
C GLU A 60 18.48 -3.87 7.80
N GLN A 61 17.36 -4.54 8.17
CA GLN A 61 16.64 -5.42 7.26
C GLN A 61 16.03 -4.65 6.09
N VAL A 62 15.45 -3.47 6.36
CA VAL A 62 14.85 -2.62 5.34
C VAL A 62 15.93 -2.05 4.41
N ARG A 63 17.06 -1.58 4.95
CA ARG A 63 18.20 -1.12 4.15
C ARG A 63 18.83 -2.21 3.30
N ALA A 64 18.91 -3.44 3.81
CA ALA A 64 19.42 -4.59 3.05
C ALA A 64 18.53 -4.94 1.85
N CYS A 65 17.25 -4.52 1.88
CA CYS A 65 16.30 -4.70 0.79
C CYS A 65 16.14 -3.47 -0.11
N ARG A 66 16.94 -2.41 0.10
CA ARG A 66 16.92 -1.20 -0.74
C ARG A 66 17.10 -1.55 -2.22
N THR A 67 16.37 -0.86 -3.09
CA THR A 67 16.64 -0.87 -4.53
C THR A 67 18.01 -0.28 -4.83
N HIS A 68 18.65 -0.75 -5.90
CA HIS A 68 19.99 -0.32 -6.28
C HIS A 68 19.97 0.41 -7.62
N PHE A 69 18.89 1.14 -7.93
CA PHE A 69 18.79 1.88 -9.18
C PHE A 69 19.87 2.96 -9.25
N ARG A 70 20.50 3.05 -10.41
CA ARG A 70 21.57 4.03 -10.71
C ARG A 70 21.06 5.26 -11.45
N GLY A 71 19.82 5.21 -11.92
CA GLY A 71 19.19 6.28 -12.65
C GLY A 71 17.96 5.83 -13.41
N MET A 72 17.42 6.74 -14.21
CA MET A 72 16.29 6.48 -15.10
C MET A 72 16.43 7.17 -16.43
N SER A 73 15.77 6.60 -17.47
CA SER A 73 15.55 7.21 -18.76
C SER A 73 14.07 7.43 -18.99
N VAL A 74 13.71 8.60 -19.48
CA VAL A 74 12.35 8.87 -20.00
C VAL A 74 12.43 8.77 -21.51
N CYS A 75 11.53 7.98 -22.10
CA CYS A 75 11.48 7.74 -23.56
C CYS A 75 10.14 8.18 -24.13
N ASP A 76 10.12 8.35 -25.45
CA ASP A 76 8.88 8.52 -26.21
C ASP A 76 8.21 7.16 -26.53
N GLU A 77 7.07 7.20 -27.24
CA GLU A 77 6.32 6.00 -27.65
C GLU A 77 7.09 5.10 -28.64
N HIS A 78 8.15 5.60 -29.26
CA HIS A 78 9.01 4.85 -30.16
C HIS A 78 10.27 4.31 -29.49
N ASP A 79 10.40 4.51 -28.16
CA ASP A 79 11.54 4.11 -27.33
C ASP A 79 12.82 4.95 -27.58
N ASN A 80 12.68 6.18 -28.09
CA ASN A 80 13.78 7.13 -28.16
C ASN A 80 13.96 7.80 -26.80
N GLU A 81 15.19 7.84 -26.27
CA GLU A 81 15.51 8.48 -25.01
C GLU A 81 15.37 10.02 -25.12
N LEU A 82 14.47 10.60 -24.35
CA LEU A 82 14.22 12.04 -24.26
C LEU A 82 14.97 12.70 -23.13
N GLU A 83 15.08 11.99 -21.99
CA GLU A 83 15.76 12.47 -20.78
C GLU A 83 16.50 11.30 -20.11
N ARG A 84 17.66 11.59 -19.54
CA ARG A 84 18.42 10.66 -18.70
C ARG A 84 18.88 11.35 -17.44
N THR A 85 18.64 10.73 -16.28
CA THR A 85 19.03 11.29 -14.98
C THR A 85 19.58 10.24 -14.03
N THR A 86 20.55 10.64 -13.20
CA THR A 86 21.12 9.86 -12.10
C THR A 86 20.89 10.54 -10.75
N GLU A 87 20.10 11.60 -10.69
CA GLU A 87 19.91 12.42 -9.49
C GLU A 87 18.67 12.04 -8.72
N ARG A 88 17.61 11.60 -9.41
CA ARG A 88 16.29 11.34 -8.81
C ARG A 88 15.71 10.02 -9.26
N THR A 89 14.92 9.39 -8.37
CA THR A 89 14.07 8.25 -8.66
C THR A 89 12.78 8.72 -9.33
N LEU A 90 12.04 7.77 -9.90
CA LEU A 90 10.72 8.04 -10.48
C LEU A 90 9.72 8.63 -9.45
N SER A 91 9.77 8.16 -8.21
CA SER A 91 8.93 8.61 -7.10
C SER A 91 9.31 9.98 -6.55
N GLY A 92 10.24 10.71 -7.20
CA GLY A 92 10.69 12.03 -6.77
C GLY A 92 11.71 12.02 -5.62
N GLY A 93 12.09 10.84 -5.12
CA GLY A 93 13.17 10.71 -4.16
C GLY A 93 14.53 10.96 -4.82
N ARG A 94 15.51 11.38 -4.01
CA ARG A 94 16.90 11.50 -4.46
C ARG A 94 17.67 10.23 -4.15
N PHE A 95 18.57 9.81 -5.03
CA PHE A 95 19.44 8.64 -4.78
C PHE A 95 20.37 8.82 -3.59
N ASP A 96 20.67 10.07 -3.21
CA ASP A 96 21.53 10.45 -2.09
C ASP A 96 20.74 10.79 -0.80
N SER A 97 19.43 10.55 -0.75
CA SER A 97 18.60 10.81 0.43
C SER A 97 18.69 9.68 1.46
N GLU A 98 18.25 9.95 2.69
CA GLU A 98 18.07 8.95 3.75
C GLU A 98 16.85 8.06 3.51
N ASP A 99 15.93 8.49 2.64
CA ASP A 99 14.73 7.73 2.26
C ASP A 99 15.14 6.38 1.67
N ILE A 100 14.38 5.33 1.98
CA ILE A 100 14.67 3.98 1.54
C ILE A 100 13.60 3.55 0.55
N GLU A 101 13.99 3.37 -0.71
CA GLU A 101 13.14 2.73 -1.72
C GLU A 101 13.39 1.22 -1.70
N LEU A 102 12.33 0.42 -1.59
CA LEU A 102 12.38 -1.04 -1.64
C LEU A 102 11.10 -1.59 -2.24
N PHE A 103 11.08 -2.90 -2.57
CA PHE A 103 9.83 -3.50 -3.07
C PHE A 103 8.80 -3.68 -1.94
N ARG A 104 7.53 -3.44 -2.27
CA ARG A 104 6.41 -3.54 -1.33
C ARG A 104 6.33 -4.92 -0.66
N ASP A 105 6.58 -5.98 -1.42
CA ASP A 105 6.55 -7.35 -0.91
C ASP A 105 7.74 -7.66 0.02
N ASP A 106 8.92 -7.05 -0.20
CA ASP A 106 10.04 -7.15 0.72
C ASP A 106 9.69 -6.50 2.07
N LEU A 107 9.13 -5.28 2.06
CA LEU A 107 8.71 -4.61 3.29
C LEU A 107 7.64 -5.41 4.05
N SER A 108 6.63 -5.91 3.33
CA SER A 108 5.57 -6.73 3.93
C SER A 108 6.13 -8.01 4.55
N ARG A 109 7.10 -8.66 3.88
CA ARG A 109 7.78 -9.86 4.38
C ARG A 109 8.63 -9.59 5.62
N ILE A 110 9.36 -8.46 5.65
CA ILE A 110 10.14 -8.05 6.81
C ILE A 110 9.24 -7.85 8.02
N LEU A 111 8.14 -7.09 7.87
CA LEU A 111 7.19 -6.83 8.94
C LEU A 111 6.49 -8.11 9.43
N PHE A 112 6.04 -8.95 8.51
CA PHE A 112 5.43 -10.24 8.82
C PHE A 112 6.40 -11.14 9.58
N SER A 113 7.63 -11.31 9.09
CA SER A 113 8.62 -12.19 9.72
C SER A 113 9.02 -11.72 11.11
N ALA A 114 9.08 -10.39 11.32
CA ALA A 114 9.37 -9.82 12.63
C ALA A 114 8.25 -10.07 13.66
N GLY A 115 7.03 -10.31 13.21
CA GLY A 115 5.86 -10.59 14.06
C GLY A 115 5.49 -12.07 14.17
N SER A 116 6.07 -12.95 13.35
CA SER A 116 5.62 -14.35 13.18
C SER A 116 5.60 -15.18 14.46
N ASP A 117 6.48 -14.89 15.42
CA ASP A 117 6.58 -15.62 16.68
C ASP A 117 5.57 -15.13 17.76
N PHE A 118 4.96 -13.97 17.56
CA PHE A 118 4.14 -13.27 18.55
C PHE A 118 2.71 -13.02 18.09
N VAL A 119 2.43 -13.13 16.80
CA VAL A 119 1.15 -12.82 16.16
C VAL A 119 0.56 -14.07 15.53
N THR A 120 -0.72 -14.31 15.74
CA THR A 120 -1.45 -15.37 15.03
C THR A 120 -1.90 -14.87 13.66
N TYR A 121 -1.37 -15.43 12.57
CA TYR A 121 -1.80 -15.14 11.21
C TYR A 121 -2.71 -16.23 10.67
N VAL A 122 -3.91 -15.84 10.20
CA VAL A 122 -4.91 -16.73 9.58
C VAL A 122 -5.07 -16.32 8.13
N PHE A 123 -4.44 -17.07 7.24
CA PHE A 123 -4.52 -16.86 5.79
C PHE A 123 -5.70 -17.59 5.16
N GLY A 124 -6.22 -17.06 4.06
CA GLY A 124 -7.37 -17.64 3.33
C GLY A 124 -8.71 -17.37 4.00
N ASP A 125 -8.76 -16.45 4.98
CA ASP A 125 -9.99 -16.12 5.70
C ASP A 125 -10.16 -14.61 5.84
N GLU A 126 -11.38 -14.17 6.07
CA GLU A 126 -11.70 -12.76 6.30
C GLU A 126 -12.96 -12.61 7.18
N VAL A 127 -13.05 -11.48 7.85
CA VAL A 127 -14.23 -11.05 8.59
C VAL A 127 -15.33 -10.68 7.60
N VAL A 128 -16.48 -11.33 7.70
CA VAL A 128 -17.65 -11.08 6.84
C VAL A 128 -18.82 -10.44 7.58
N SER A 129 -18.79 -10.42 8.91
CA SER A 129 -19.76 -9.74 9.76
C SER A 129 -19.08 -9.28 11.05
N ALA A 130 -19.50 -8.14 11.58
CA ALA A 130 -19.02 -7.62 12.86
C ALA A 130 -20.18 -7.03 13.63
N ARG A 131 -20.30 -7.38 14.91
CA ARG A 131 -21.33 -6.87 15.82
C ARG A 131 -20.68 -6.35 17.09
N GLN A 132 -20.85 -5.08 17.35
CA GLN A 132 -20.36 -4.48 18.58
C GLN A 132 -21.27 -4.81 19.78
N GLN A 133 -20.65 -5.12 20.90
CA GLN A 133 -21.27 -5.29 22.21
C GLN A 133 -20.66 -4.25 23.17
N SER A 134 -21.12 -4.23 24.41
CA SER A 134 -20.62 -3.24 25.41
C SER A 134 -19.12 -3.37 25.67
N ASP A 135 -18.60 -4.58 25.67
CA ASP A 135 -17.23 -4.92 26.08
C ASP A 135 -16.39 -5.62 25.02
N CYS A 136 -16.98 -6.03 23.87
CA CYS A 136 -16.27 -6.70 22.80
C CYS A 136 -16.89 -6.42 21.43
N VAL A 137 -16.22 -6.86 20.37
CA VAL A 137 -16.74 -6.99 19.02
C VAL A 137 -16.73 -8.47 18.61
N SER A 138 -17.90 -8.99 18.28
CA SER A 138 -18.08 -10.35 17.75
C SER A 138 -17.95 -10.33 16.24
N VAL A 139 -17.11 -11.21 15.68
CA VAL A 139 -16.86 -11.29 14.23
C VAL A 139 -17.21 -12.68 13.71
N GLU A 140 -17.84 -12.73 12.54
CA GLU A 140 -18.04 -13.98 11.78
C GLU A 140 -16.98 -14.05 10.67
N LEU A 141 -16.38 -15.22 10.49
CA LEU A 141 -15.35 -15.49 9.50
C LEU A 141 -15.94 -16.16 8.25
N ARG A 142 -15.38 -15.89 7.09
CA ARG A 142 -15.83 -16.47 5.79
C ARG A 142 -15.85 -17.99 5.80
N ASN A 143 -14.83 -18.62 6.38
CA ASN A 143 -14.73 -20.09 6.47
C ASN A 143 -15.56 -20.69 7.63
N GLY A 144 -16.37 -19.87 8.28
CA GLY A 144 -17.21 -20.22 9.40
C GLY A 144 -16.53 -20.05 10.75
N GLY A 145 -17.35 -19.95 11.77
CA GLY A 145 -16.92 -19.65 13.14
C GLY A 145 -17.13 -18.20 13.54
N GLU A 146 -17.45 -18.04 14.82
CA GLU A 146 -17.61 -16.74 15.48
C GLU A 146 -16.50 -16.59 16.52
N ARG A 147 -15.92 -15.41 16.61
CA ARG A 147 -14.89 -15.06 17.59
C ARG A 147 -15.15 -13.67 18.16
N SER A 148 -14.77 -13.45 19.40
CA SER A 148 -14.92 -12.16 20.07
C SER A 148 -13.54 -11.56 20.33
N PHE A 149 -13.43 -10.24 20.20
CA PHE A 149 -12.22 -9.46 20.40
C PHE A 149 -12.55 -8.16 21.14
N ASP A 150 -11.58 -7.59 21.80
CA ASP A 150 -11.71 -6.28 22.44
C ASP A 150 -11.71 -5.14 21.40
N LEU A 151 -11.03 -5.34 20.26
CA LEU A 151 -10.91 -4.37 19.17
C LEU A 151 -10.84 -5.10 17.82
N LEU A 152 -11.51 -4.55 16.82
CA LEU A 152 -11.36 -4.94 15.41
C LEU A 152 -10.74 -3.81 14.62
N VAL A 153 -9.62 -4.10 13.94
CA VAL A 153 -8.94 -3.14 13.06
C VAL A 153 -9.09 -3.56 11.60
N GLY A 154 -9.65 -2.68 10.77
CA GLY A 154 -9.66 -2.82 9.32
C GLY A 154 -8.39 -2.22 8.71
N ALA A 155 -7.46 -3.07 8.27
CA ALA A 155 -6.23 -2.72 7.55
C ALA A 155 -6.18 -3.41 6.16
N ASP A 156 -7.36 -3.62 5.57
CA ASP A 156 -7.63 -4.46 4.40
C ASP A 156 -7.64 -3.68 3.08
N GLY A 157 -7.08 -2.47 3.10
CA GLY A 157 -6.72 -1.70 1.91
C GLY A 157 -7.86 -0.91 1.28
N LEU A 158 -7.62 -0.41 0.06
CA LEU A 158 -8.53 0.48 -0.67
C LEU A 158 -9.97 -0.04 -0.75
N HIS A 159 -10.14 -1.33 -0.98
CA HIS A 159 -11.45 -1.99 -1.08
C HIS A 159 -11.83 -2.69 0.23
N SER A 160 -11.75 -1.97 1.34
CA SER A 160 -11.93 -2.50 2.69
C SER A 160 -13.31 -3.09 2.92
N GLY A 161 -13.35 -4.37 3.32
CA GLY A 161 -14.54 -5.06 3.80
C GLY A 161 -15.01 -4.50 5.13
N ILE A 162 -14.08 -4.21 6.04
CA ILE A 162 -14.41 -3.65 7.36
C ILE A 162 -15.02 -2.25 7.23
N ARG A 163 -14.51 -1.41 6.30
CA ARG A 163 -15.15 -0.10 6.03
C ARG A 163 -16.59 -0.29 5.59
N ARG A 164 -16.87 -1.21 4.66
CA ARG A 164 -18.25 -1.48 4.21
C ARG A 164 -19.15 -2.02 5.31
N LEU A 165 -18.61 -2.85 6.21
CA LEU A 165 -19.39 -3.43 7.32
C LEU A 165 -19.78 -2.39 8.38
N ALA A 166 -18.88 -1.46 8.72
CA ALA A 166 -19.06 -0.59 9.87
C ALA A 166 -19.39 0.87 9.51
N PHE A 167 -19.01 1.36 8.33
CA PHE A 167 -19.09 2.79 8.02
C PHE A 167 -20.01 3.09 6.81
N GLY A 168 -20.27 2.13 5.93
CA GLY A 168 -21.13 2.33 4.76
C GLY A 168 -20.44 1.99 3.45
N ARG A 169 -21.05 2.39 2.35
CA ARG A 169 -20.66 1.98 0.99
C ARG A 169 -19.39 2.70 0.52
N ASP A 170 -18.63 2.02 -0.34
CA ASP A 170 -17.38 2.57 -0.88
C ASP A 170 -17.59 3.89 -1.64
N GLU A 171 -18.72 4.04 -2.34
CA GLU A 171 -19.05 5.24 -3.11
C GLU A 171 -19.13 6.52 -2.27
N GLU A 172 -19.29 6.39 -0.95
CA GLU A 172 -19.32 7.53 -0.01
C GLU A 172 -17.91 8.02 0.35
N TYR A 173 -16.88 7.16 0.21
CA TYR A 173 -15.55 7.41 0.76
C TYR A 173 -14.43 7.30 -0.27
N VAL A 174 -14.61 6.50 -1.33
CA VAL A 174 -13.59 6.23 -2.35
C VAL A 174 -13.74 7.22 -3.50
N HIS A 175 -12.76 8.10 -3.63
CA HIS A 175 -12.72 9.12 -4.67
C HIS A 175 -11.76 8.69 -5.78
N ARG A 176 -12.29 8.28 -6.92
CA ARG A 176 -11.53 7.87 -8.09
C ARG A 176 -10.74 9.04 -8.68
N THR A 177 -9.51 8.77 -9.11
CA THR A 177 -8.67 9.78 -9.78
C THR A 177 -8.86 9.80 -11.30
N GLY A 178 -9.64 8.86 -11.86
CA GLY A 178 -9.79 8.67 -13.30
C GLY A 178 -8.56 8.01 -13.94
N ILE A 179 -7.73 7.31 -13.13
CA ILE A 179 -6.57 6.57 -13.61
C ILE A 179 -6.73 5.10 -13.22
N TYR A 180 -6.56 4.23 -14.21
CA TYR A 180 -6.46 2.79 -14.01
C TYR A 180 -5.02 2.34 -14.19
N ALA A 181 -4.56 1.45 -13.33
CA ALA A 181 -3.19 0.95 -13.36
C ALA A 181 -3.12 -0.54 -13.11
N GLY A 182 -2.10 -1.16 -13.70
CA GLY A 182 -1.73 -2.53 -13.43
C GLY A 182 -0.23 -2.69 -13.31
N ILE A 183 0.21 -3.56 -12.40
CA ILE A 183 1.60 -3.93 -12.25
C ILE A 183 1.74 -5.45 -12.31
N TYR A 184 2.78 -5.92 -12.98
CA TYR A 184 3.10 -7.33 -13.15
C TYR A 184 4.61 -7.54 -13.26
N SER A 185 5.03 -8.81 -13.12
CA SER A 185 6.40 -9.22 -13.30
C SER A 185 6.60 -9.95 -14.62
N THR A 186 7.77 -9.79 -15.21
CA THR A 186 8.22 -10.55 -16.38
C THR A 186 9.72 -10.78 -16.33
N SER A 187 10.25 -11.68 -17.16
CA SER A 187 11.69 -11.86 -17.29
C SER A 187 12.35 -10.60 -17.87
N ASN A 188 13.60 -10.34 -17.50
CA ASN A 188 14.36 -9.20 -18.00
C ASN A 188 14.84 -9.42 -19.44
N SER A 189 13.90 -9.49 -20.37
CA SER A 189 14.17 -9.73 -21.80
C SER A 189 14.82 -8.55 -22.53
N ILE A 190 14.82 -7.35 -21.91
CA ILE A 190 15.38 -6.13 -22.49
C ILE A 190 16.77 -5.76 -21.92
N GLY A 191 17.31 -6.58 -21.02
CA GLY A 191 18.65 -6.39 -20.45
C GLY A 191 18.80 -5.12 -19.60
N LEU A 192 17.77 -4.73 -18.87
CA LEU A 192 17.81 -3.54 -18.00
C LEU A 192 18.65 -3.87 -16.76
N ASP A 193 19.69 -3.07 -16.49
CA ASP A 193 20.63 -3.27 -15.39
C ASP A 193 20.59 -2.11 -14.39
N ALA A 194 19.95 -2.33 -13.24
CA ALA A 194 19.79 -1.35 -12.18
C ALA A 194 19.35 0.04 -12.70
N TRP A 195 18.48 0.06 -13.70
CA TRP A 195 18.05 1.27 -14.39
C TRP A 195 16.53 1.29 -14.55
N GLN A 196 15.89 2.44 -14.31
CA GLN A 196 14.47 2.64 -14.52
C GLN A 196 14.23 3.12 -15.96
N LEU A 197 13.20 2.59 -16.60
CA LEU A 197 12.76 3.01 -17.93
C LEU A 197 11.33 3.51 -17.84
N VAL A 198 11.08 4.70 -18.35
CA VAL A 198 9.79 5.38 -18.23
C VAL A 198 9.34 5.87 -19.61
N PHE A 199 8.13 5.51 -19.98
CA PHE A 199 7.35 6.17 -21.01
C PHE A 199 6.19 6.87 -20.35
N ARG A 200 5.92 8.13 -20.71
CA ARG A 200 4.76 8.86 -20.19
C ARG A 200 4.25 9.92 -21.15
N THR A 201 2.94 10.00 -21.21
CA THR A 201 2.17 11.15 -21.73
C THR A 201 1.24 11.65 -20.62
N PRO A 202 0.49 12.74 -20.83
CA PRO A 202 -0.54 13.17 -19.87
C PRO A 202 -1.62 12.12 -19.58
N GLU A 203 -1.90 11.22 -20.56
CA GLU A 203 -3.01 10.26 -20.49
C GLU A 203 -2.59 8.85 -20.10
N ARG A 204 -1.31 8.48 -20.32
CA ARG A 204 -0.85 7.10 -20.09
C ARG A 204 0.66 7.01 -19.88
N GLY A 205 1.09 5.90 -19.28
CA GLY A 205 2.51 5.64 -19.14
C GLY A 205 2.85 4.21 -18.80
N ILE A 206 4.13 3.90 -18.99
CA ILE A 206 4.77 2.63 -18.68
C ILE A 206 5.98 2.92 -17.81
N ILE A 207 6.08 2.23 -16.69
CA ILE A 207 7.21 2.31 -15.78
C ILE A 207 7.81 0.93 -15.67
N VAL A 208 9.10 0.83 -15.87
CA VAL A 208 9.82 -0.44 -15.86
C VAL A 208 11.07 -0.31 -15.00
N TYR A 209 11.27 -1.28 -14.13
CA TYR A 209 12.50 -1.39 -13.35
C TYR A 209 12.80 -2.85 -13.03
N PRO A 210 14.08 -3.22 -12.97
CA PRO A 210 14.46 -4.58 -12.62
C PRO A 210 14.29 -4.84 -11.12
N ASP A 211 14.15 -6.11 -10.77
CA ASP A 211 14.33 -6.55 -9.39
C ASP A 211 15.82 -6.45 -8.98
N ARG A 212 16.12 -6.78 -7.72
CA ARG A 212 17.49 -6.67 -7.20
C ARG A 212 18.49 -7.62 -7.88
N SER A 213 18.04 -8.71 -8.45
CA SER A 213 18.88 -9.67 -9.19
C SER A 213 19.10 -9.26 -10.64
N ASN A 214 18.32 -8.32 -11.17
CA ASN A 214 18.16 -7.99 -12.57
C ASN A 214 17.64 -9.16 -13.45
N ASP A 215 17.08 -10.21 -12.84
CA ASP A 215 16.52 -11.34 -13.58
C ASP A 215 15.08 -11.08 -14.03
N GLN A 216 14.35 -10.33 -13.23
CA GLN A 216 12.96 -9.97 -13.51
C GLN A 216 12.79 -8.45 -13.62
N LEU A 217 11.77 -8.06 -14.35
CA LEU A 217 11.28 -6.69 -14.43
C LEU A 217 9.94 -6.58 -13.71
N ARG A 218 9.74 -5.45 -13.05
CA ARG A 218 8.42 -4.96 -12.66
C ARG A 218 7.97 -3.96 -13.71
N VAL A 219 6.79 -4.19 -14.28
CA VAL A 219 6.21 -3.33 -15.32
C VAL A 219 4.89 -2.79 -14.79
N ALA A 220 4.80 -1.48 -14.68
CA ALA A 220 3.56 -0.81 -14.35
C ALA A 220 3.02 -0.09 -15.59
N LEU A 221 1.77 -0.37 -15.93
CA LEU A 221 1.01 0.31 -16.96
C LEU A 221 -0.04 1.18 -16.28
N TYR A 222 -0.21 2.41 -16.70
CA TYR A 222 -1.30 3.26 -16.21
C TYR A 222 -1.86 4.13 -17.33
N PHE A 223 -3.16 4.41 -17.28
CA PHE A 223 -3.83 5.28 -18.24
C PHE A 223 -5.06 5.95 -17.61
N ALA A 224 -5.47 7.07 -18.20
CA ALA A 224 -6.74 7.70 -17.86
C ALA A 224 -7.89 6.79 -18.34
N ASP A 225 -8.75 6.36 -17.42
CA ASP A 225 -9.81 5.38 -17.68
C ASP A 225 -11.09 6.05 -18.24
N GLY A 226 -11.13 7.37 -18.30
CA GLY A 226 -12.30 8.12 -18.74
C GLY A 226 -13.51 7.84 -17.85
N GLU A 227 -14.65 7.57 -18.51
CA GLU A 227 -15.91 7.21 -17.83
C GLU A 227 -16.13 5.69 -17.73
N ALA A 228 -15.25 4.87 -18.32
CA ALA A 228 -15.39 3.43 -18.34
C ALA A 228 -14.98 2.83 -16.97
N GLU A 229 -15.81 1.97 -16.42
CA GLU A 229 -15.42 1.18 -15.24
C GLU A 229 -14.48 0.05 -15.66
N PRO A 230 -13.23 0.02 -15.14
CA PRO A 230 -12.31 -1.06 -15.45
C PRO A 230 -12.81 -2.39 -14.87
N PRO A 231 -12.57 -3.53 -15.55
CA PRO A 231 -13.00 -4.84 -15.07
C PRO A 231 -12.16 -5.29 -13.86
N LEU A 232 -12.68 -5.11 -12.65
CA LEU A 232 -11.93 -5.37 -11.42
C LEU A 232 -11.85 -6.86 -11.01
N GLN A 233 -12.70 -7.72 -11.57
CA GLN A 233 -12.81 -9.12 -11.14
C GLN A 233 -12.40 -10.17 -12.19
N ASP A 234 -12.25 -9.78 -13.45
CA ASP A 234 -11.86 -10.67 -14.56
C ASP A 234 -10.43 -10.34 -15.00
N THR A 235 -9.50 -11.23 -14.68
CA THR A 235 -8.07 -11.05 -15.02
C THR A 235 -7.83 -10.96 -16.53
N VAL A 236 -8.61 -11.68 -17.37
CA VAL A 236 -8.45 -11.59 -18.82
C VAL A 236 -8.92 -10.24 -19.32
N ALA A 237 -10.07 -9.77 -18.87
CA ALA A 237 -10.59 -8.45 -19.20
C ALA A 237 -9.67 -7.34 -18.67
N GLN A 238 -9.08 -7.48 -17.47
CA GLN A 238 -8.08 -6.55 -16.93
C GLN A 238 -6.85 -6.44 -17.83
N LYS A 239 -6.29 -7.56 -18.26
CA LYS A 239 -5.14 -7.59 -19.18
C LYS A 239 -5.48 -6.91 -20.52
N CYS A 240 -6.66 -7.18 -21.08
CA CYS A 240 -7.12 -6.53 -22.30
C CYS A 240 -7.26 -5.01 -22.12
N ALA A 241 -7.89 -4.55 -21.05
CA ALA A 241 -8.07 -3.14 -20.74
C ALA A 241 -6.73 -2.41 -20.57
N LEU A 242 -5.77 -3.02 -19.83
CA LEU A 242 -4.44 -2.48 -19.64
C LEU A 242 -3.62 -2.40 -20.92
N LYS A 243 -3.79 -3.31 -21.87
CA LYS A 243 -3.03 -3.34 -23.13
C LYS A 243 -3.57 -2.36 -24.17
N ALA A 244 -4.88 -2.17 -24.20
CA ALA A 244 -5.56 -1.43 -25.28
C ALA A 244 -4.99 -0.02 -25.52
N PRO A 245 -4.67 0.79 -24.48
CA PRO A 245 -4.11 2.12 -24.69
C PRO A 245 -2.68 2.14 -25.26
N PHE A 246 -1.98 1.00 -25.30
CA PHE A 246 -0.57 0.90 -25.68
C PHE A 246 -0.33 0.18 -27.02
N GLY A 247 -1.33 0.09 -27.86
CA GLY A 247 -1.24 -0.59 -29.18
C GLY A 247 -0.24 0.04 -30.18
N ASP A 248 0.09 1.30 -29.99
CA ASP A 248 0.98 2.10 -30.83
C ASP A 248 2.43 2.19 -30.32
N VAL A 249 2.72 1.74 -29.09
CA VAL A 249 4.10 1.81 -28.56
C VAL A 249 5.05 0.88 -29.33
N GLY A 250 6.29 1.35 -29.48
CA GLY A 250 7.36 0.66 -30.20
C GLY A 250 8.44 0.08 -29.26
N GLY A 251 9.53 -0.41 -29.89
CA GLY A 251 10.75 -0.81 -29.21
C GLY A 251 10.56 -1.80 -28.06
N ARG A 252 11.27 -1.55 -26.97
CA ARG A 252 11.21 -2.35 -25.72
C ARG A 252 9.81 -2.36 -25.10
N PHE A 253 9.09 -1.24 -25.17
CA PHE A 253 7.75 -1.12 -24.57
C PHE A 253 6.75 -2.07 -25.23
N ARG A 254 6.79 -2.26 -26.54
CA ARG A 254 5.93 -3.23 -27.25
C ARG A 254 6.14 -4.64 -26.73
N THR A 255 7.40 -5.03 -26.53
CA THR A 255 7.74 -6.36 -26.00
C THR A 255 7.16 -6.53 -24.59
N LEU A 256 7.37 -5.54 -23.73
CA LEU A 256 6.90 -5.59 -22.35
C LEU A 256 5.37 -5.63 -22.27
N VAL A 257 4.65 -4.79 -23.02
CA VAL A 257 3.17 -4.81 -23.05
C VAL A 257 2.65 -6.18 -23.52
N ALA A 258 3.33 -6.86 -24.44
CA ALA A 258 2.95 -8.20 -24.90
C ALA A 258 3.16 -9.27 -23.81
N GLU A 259 4.18 -9.13 -22.96
CA GLU A 259 4.45 -10.07 -21.86
C GLU A 259 3.35 -10.08 -20.79
N LEU A 260 2.51 -9.05 -20.69
CA LEU A 260 1.36 -9.02 -19.77
C LEU A 260 0.44 -10.23 -19.93
N ASP A 261 0.30 -10.79 -21.16
CA ASP A 261 -0.54 -11.98 -21.38
C ASP A 261 -0.09 -13.18 -20.57
N ARG A 262 1.21 -13.30 -20.31
CA ARG A 262 1.84 -14.42 -19.60
C ARG A 262 2.01 -14.17 -18.11
N ALA A 263 1.78 -12.94 -17.64
CA ALA A 263 1.96 -12.59 -16.24
C ALA A 263 0.94 -13.30 -15.33
N ASP A 264 1.40 -13.92 -14.25
CA ASP A 264 0.57 -14.64 -13.28
C ASP A 264 0.31 -13.81 -12.01
N ASP A 265 1.06 -12.73 -11.81
CA ASP A 265 1.04 -11.89 -10.62
C ASP A 265 0.43 -10.49 -10.86
N LEU A 266 -0.38 -10.33 -11.93
CA LEU A 266 -1.00 -9.05 -12.23
C LEU A 266 -1.81 -8.54 -11.03
N TYR A 267 -1.44 -7.36 -10.56
CA TYR A 267 -2.28 -6.53 -9.71
C TYR A 267 -2.80 -5.34 -10.53
N ALA A 268 -4.12 -5.24 -10.67
CA ALA A 268 -4.76 -4.16 -11.39
C ALA A 268 -5.82 -3.49 -10.51
N SER A 269 -5.85 -2.17 -10.51
CA SER A 269 -6.78 -1.38 -9.71
C SER A 269 -6.96 0.01 -10.32
N GLU A 270 -8.10 0.62 -10.04
CA GLU A 270 -8.22 2.06 -10.17
C GLU A 270 -7.36 2.75 -9.12
N MET A 271 -6.80 3.90 -9.45
CA MET A 271 -6.15 4.76 -8.49
C MET A 271 -7.20 5.64 -7.84
N ALA A 272 -7.24 5.64 -6.51
CA ALA A 272 -8.25 6.36 -5.76
C ALA A 272 -7.68 6.89 -4.45
N GLN A 273 -8.36 7.90 -3.90
CA GLN A 273 -8.16 8.37 -2.53
C GLN A 273 -9.33 7.90 -1.66
N VAL A 274 -9.04 7.58 -0.40
CA VAL A 274 -10.06 7.37 0.62
C VAL A 274 -10.14 8.61 1.51
N ARG A 275 -11.32 9.20 1.57
CA ARG A 275 -11.59 10.41 2.37
C ARG A 275 -12.77 10.14 3.30
N MET A 276 -12.52 10.08 4.59
CA MET A 276 -13.52 9.79 5.61
C MET A 276 -13.52 10.84 6.71
N GLN A 277 -14.69 11.17 7.21
CA GLN A 277 -14.86 12.11 8.33
C GLN A 277 -14.43 11.49 9.66
N ARG A 278 -14.62 10.18 9.82
CA ARG A 278 -14.20 9.41 11.00
C ARG A 278 -13.65 8.05 10.58
N TRP A 279 -12.67 7.54 11.34
CA TRP A 279 -12.01 6.24 11.09
C TRP A 279 -12.33 5.22 12.17
N SER A 280 -13.10 5.59 13.18
CA SER A 280 -13.50 4.70 14.26
C SER A 280 -15.00 4.76 14.51
N ASP A 281 -15.55 3.65 14.98
CA ASP A 281 -16.90 3.52 15.50
C ASP A 281 -16.86 2.53 16.68
N GLY A 282 -16.78 3.08 17.89
CA GLY A 282 -16.63 2.28 19.11
C GLY A 282 -15.38 1.39 19.06
N ARG A 283 -15.57 0.08 19.01
CA ARG A 283 -14.51 -0.94 18.98
C ARG A 283 -14.07 -1.38 17.59
N ILE A 284 -14.46 -0.65 16.56
CA ILE A 284 -14.01 -0.88 15.19
C ILE A 284 -13.23 0.34 14.72
N VAL A 285 -11.99 0.14 14.27
CA VAL A 285 -11.13 1.22 13.77
C VAL A 285 -10.53 0.84 12.42
N LEU A 286 -10.37 1.80 11.53
CA LEU A 286 -9.70 1.63 10.23
C LEU A 286 -8.29 2.18 10.27
N ALA A 287 -7.36 1.54 9.55
CA ALA A 287 -5.97 1.97 9.44
C ALA A 287 -5.44 1.79 8.00
N GLY A 288 -4.46 2.60 7.62
CA GLY A 288 -3.85 2.57 6.29
C GLY A 288 -4.84 2.91 5.19
N ASP A 289 -4.72 2.27 4.03
CA ASP A 289 -5.55 2.55 2.86
C ASP A 289 -7.05 2.31 3.09
N ALA A 290 -7.43 1.53 4.09
CA ALA A 290 -8.83 1.33 4.46
C ALA A 290 -9.48 2.62 4.98
N ALA A 291 -8.72 3.49 5.62
CA ALA A 291 -9.18 4.73 6.24
C ALA A 291 -8.81 5.99 5.44
N TYR A 292 -7.60 6.03 4.88
CA TYR A 292 -6.99 7.27 4.38
C TYR A 292 -6.00 7.04 3.22
N CYS A 293 -6.33 6.18 2.27
CA CYS A 293 -5.52 5.97 1.08
C CYS A 293 -5.25 7.29 0.35
N PRO A 294 -3.99 7.69 0.16
CA PRO A 294 -3.66 8.98 -0.47
C PRO A 294 -3.63 8.90 -2.00
N SER A 295 -3.88 7.75 -2.60
CA SER A 295 -3.57 7.32 -3.96
C SER A 295 -2.10 6.95 -4.15
N PRO A 296 -1.79 5.90 -4.93
CA PRO A 296 -0.41 5.55 -5.30
C PRO A 296 0.35 6.70 -5.97
N LEU A 297 -0.36 7.64 -6.62
CA LEU A 297 0.23 8.80 -7.29
C LEU A 297 0.99 9.75 -6.36
N THR A 298 0.68 9.76 -5.05
CA THR A 298 1.40 10.58 -4.08
C THR A 298 2.73 9.96 -3.64
N GLY A 299 2.92 8.64 -3.84
CA GLY A 299 4.06 7.90 -3.29
C GLY A 299 4.09 7.81 -1.76
N GLN A 300 3.00 8.20 -1.05
CA GLN A 300 2.98 8.31 0.41
C GLN A 300 2.20 7.20 1.14
N GLY A 301 1.60 6.26 0.40
CA GLY A 301 0.78 5.19 0.99
C GLY A 301 1.52 4.37 2.06
N THR A 302 2.79 4.06 1.83
CA THR A 302 3.64 3.32 2.79
C THR A 302 3.91 4.14 4.05
N SER A 303 4.20 5.43 3.91
CA SER A 303 4.41 6.32 5.05
C SER A 303 3.16 6.43 5.91
N LEU A 304 1.99 6.61 5.31
CA LEU A 304 0.71 6.65 6.02
C LEU A 304 0.38 5.31 6.70
N ALA A 305 0.68 4.18 6.05
CA ALA A 305 0.46 2.86 6.63
C ALA A 305 1.31 2.62 7.88
N LEU A 306 2.61 2.94 7.83
CA LEU A 306 3.53 2.75 8.96
C LEU A 306 3.24 3.73 10.10
N VAL A 307 3.11 5.02 9.78
CA VAL A 307 2.86 6.07 10.78
C VAL A 307 1.49 5.88 11.44
N GLY A 308 0.46 5.55 10.65
CA GLY A 308 -0.87 5.29 11.19
C GLY A 308 -0.91 4.09 12.13
N ALA A 309 -0.23 3.00 11.78
CA ALA A 309 -0.09 1.83 12.65
C ALA A 309 0.64 2.19 13.96
N TYR A 310 1.71 2.97 13.89
CA TYR A 310 2.46 3.41 15.04
C TYR A 310 1.63 4.30 15.98
N VAL A 311 0.96 5.31 15.43
CA VAL A 311 0.12 6.22 16.23
C VAL A 311 -1.03 5.46 16.91
N LEU A 312 -1.68 4.52 16.21
CA LEU A 312 -2.74 3.70 16.81
C LEU A 312 -2.21 2.86 17.98
N ALA A 313 -1.06 2.20 17.79
CA ALA A 313 -0.45 1.40 18.86
C ALA A 313 -0.04 2.26 20.08
N GLU A 314 0.49 3.47 19.85
CA GLU A 314 0.80 4.39 20.96
C GLU A 314 -0.44 4.85 21.72
N GLU A 315 -1.53 5.21 21.02
CA GLU A 315 -2.76 5.64 21.67
C GLU A 315 -3.42 4.49 22.46
N ILE A 316 -3.36 3.25 21.95
CA ILE A 316 -3.79 2.05 22.69
C ILE A 316 -2.96 1.89 23.97
N ALA A 317 -1.64 2.06 23.92
CA ALA A 317 -0.78 1.98 25.09
C ALA A 317 -1.08 3.08 26.14
N ARG A 318 -1.49 4.27 25.70
CA ARG A 318 -1.80 5.42 26.56
C ARG A 318 -3.20 5.38 27.18
N SER A 319 -4.13 4.67 26.56
CA SER A 319 -5.57 4.72 26.88
C SER A 319 -5.96 4.05 28.18
N ALA A 320 -5.01 3.43 28.91
CA ALA A 320 -5.28 2.65 30.13
C ALA A 320 -6.38 1.57 29.97
N GLY A 321 -6.61 1.10 28.74
CA GLY A 321 -7.59 0.06 28.39
C GLY A 321 -8.89 0.57 27.77
N ASP A 322 -9.09 1.87 27.65
CA ASP A 322 -10.20 2.44 26.87
C ASP A 322 -9.84 2.47 25.37
N LEU A 323 -10.17 1.37 24.67
CA LEU A 323 -9.83 1.20 23.27
C LEU A 323 -10.65 2.10 22.32
N ALA A 324 -11.84 2.53 22.74
CA ALA A 324 -12.65 3.46 21.97
C ALA A 324 -12.03 4.88 21.99
N ASP A 325 -11.63 5.35 23.20
CA ASP A 325 -10.88 6.62 23.32
C ASP A 325 -9.54 6.58 22.58
N ALA A 326 -8.83 5.43 22.62
CA ALA A 326 -7.62 5.24 21.86
C ALA A 326 -7.83 5.42 20.33
N ALA A 327 -8.91 4.87 19.80
CA ALA A 327 -9.25 4.99 18.39
C ALA A 327 -9.59 6.44 17.98
N GLU A 328 -10.33 7.17 18.82
CA GLU A 328 -10.61 8.59 18.59
C GLU A 328 -9.34 9.46 18.72
N SER A 329 -8.48 9.15 19.70
CA SER A 329 -7.21 9.85 19.89
C SER A 329 -6.24 9.60 18.74
N HIS A 330 -6.18 8.37 18.20
CA HIS A 330 -5.46 8.05 16.97
C HIS A 330 -5.90 8.95 15.83
N GLU A 331 -7.20 9.05 15.59
CA GLU A 331 -7.73 9.89 14.52
C GLU A 331 -7.33 11.36 14.71
N ARG A 332 -7.58 11.91 15.89
CA ARG A 332 -7.28 13.31 16.22
C ARG A 332 -5.80 13.65 16.03
N ARG A 333 -4.90 12.76 16.42
CA ARG A 333 -3.45 12.95 16.32
C ARG A 333 -2.94 12.79 14.89
N LEU A 334 -3.47 11.81 14.15
CA LEU A 334 -2.99 11.46 12.82
C LEU A 334 -3.61 12.32 11.71
N ARG A 335 -4.79 12.89 11.93
CA ARG A 335 -5.56 13.61 10.89
C ARG A 335 -4.78 14.72 10.18
N PRO A 336 -4.04 15.62 10.86
CA PRO A 336 -3.27 16.64 10.16
C PRO A 336 -2.23 16.05 9.18
N PHE A 337 -1.60 14.94 9.56
CA PHE A 337 -0.65 14.23 8.69
C PHE A 337 -1.35 13.61 7.48
N VAL A 338 -2.50 12.98 7.68
CA VAL A 338 -3.31 12.41 6.60
C VAL A 338 -3.79 13.50 5.64
N GLU A 339 -4.31 14.61 6.15
CA GLU A 339 -4.82 15.70 5.32
C GLU A 339 -3.72 16.34 4.48
N ALA A 340 -2.52 16.54 5.04
CA ALA A 340 -1.36 17.03 4.30
C ALA A 340 -1.00 16.09 3.13
N ASN A 341 -1.04 14.77 3.37
CA ASN A 341 -0.75 13.76 2.34
C ASN A 341 -1.87 13.62 1.30
N LEU A 342 -3.14 13.79 1.68
CA LEU A 342 -4.26 13.81 0.75
C LEU A 342 -4.33 15.09 -0.09
N ALA A 343 -3.66 16.16 0.33
CA ALA A 343 -3.60 17.44 -0.38
C ALA A 343 -2.44 17.52 -1.39
N ILE A 344 -1.56 16.53 -1.45
CA ILE A 344 -0.49 16.48 -2.45
C ILE A 344 -1.09 16.53 -3.85
N ASP A 345 -0.56 17.41 -4.71
CA ASP A 345 -0.98 17.46 -6.09
C ASP A 345 -0.62 16.17 -6.83
N LEU A 346 -1.65 15.47 -7.31
CA LEU A 346 -1.49 14.15 -7.94
C LEU A 346 -0.80 14.18 -9.31
N ARG A 347 -0.65 15.37 -9.92
CA ARG A 347 -0.01 15.53 -11.24
C ARG A 347 1.45 15.97 -11.12
N THR A 348 1.75 16.87 -10.18
CA THR A 348 3.07 17.50 -10.02
C THR A 348 3.86 16.89 -8.88
N GLY A 349 3.21 16.28 -7.88
CA GLY A 349 3.82 15.86 -6.63
C GLY A 349 4.13 17.03 -5.68
N GLU A 350 3.62 18.24 -5.96
CA GLU A 350 3.78 19.38 -5.07
C GLU A 350 3.21 19.09 -3.68
N GLY A 351 3.95 19.42 -2.63
CA GLY A 351 3.56 19.17 -1.24
C GLY A 351 4.17 17.92 -0.60
N ILE A 352 4.85 17.05 -1.35
CA ILE A 352 5.40 15.79 -0.80
C ILE A 352 6.40 16.05 0.33
N ASP A 353 7.31 17.02 0.17
CA ASP A 353 8.37 17.27 1.17
C ASP A 353 7.83 17.81 2.49
N ASP A 354 6.77 18.60 2.45
CA ASP A 354 6.09 19.09 3.65
C ASP A 354 5.24 17.99 4.28
N ALA A 355 4.49 17.25 3.46
CA ALA A 355 3.56 16.22 3.90
C ALA A 355 4.26 15.06 4.61
N LYS A 356 5.42 14.58 4.14
CA LYS A 356 6.15 13.43 4.71
C LYS A 356 6.61 13.64 6.15
N ASN A 357 6.71 14.90 6.60
CA ASN A 357 7.18 15.31 7.91
C ASN A 357 6.09 16.02 8.75
N ALA A 358 4.85 16.04 8.29
CA ALA A 358 3.76 16.77 8.94
C ALA A 358 3.27 16.14 10.27
N ILE A 359 4.05 15.22 10.85
CA ILE A 359 3.80 14.62 12.17
C ILE A 359 5.12 14.38 12.91
N ALA A 360 5.11 14.56 14.22
CA ALA A 360 6.19 14.17 15.11
C ALA A 360 5.98 12.74 15.64
N ILE A 361 7.02 11.92 15.54
CA ILE A 361 7.11 10.54 16.05
C ILE A 361 8.23 10.45 17.06
#